data_7af8a717ce1a362f5e1e353adc026018
#
_entry.id   7af8a717ce1a362f5e1e353adc026018
#
_cell.length_a   1.000
_cell.length_b   1.000
_cell.length_c   1.000
_cell.angle_alpha   90.00
_cell.angle_beta   90.00
_cell.angle_gamma   90.00
#
_symmetry.space_group_name_H-M   'P 1'
#
loop_
_entity.id
_entity.type
_entity.pdbx_description
1 polymer ?
#
loop_
_entity_poly.entity_id
_entity_poly.type
_entity_poly.pdbx_seq_one_letter_code
_entity_poly.pdbx_strand_id
1 'polypeptide(L)'
;AVTVTYERDGERYQTVLTPKYNEEYGYYMYGFQGSAQKTKGSVLSNLKYSVYEVEYWIRVTIDSLKSLVGGKVSVNDMSGPVGIVNMIGDSYEQSVTYGYYMVFLQMLYITIFLSANLGVMNLLPLPALDGGRLLFLIVEVIRGKRVDPDKEGMVHFIGMMLLFALMFFTFFNDIRKLFG
;
A
#
# COMPACT_ATOMS: atom_id res chain seq x y z
N ALA A 1 -3.92 22.86 7.83
CA ALA A 1 -2.89 23.01 8.86
C ALA A 1 -2.90 21.78 9.77
N VAL A 2 -1.73 21.30 10.19
CA VAL A 2 -1.56 20.16 11.09
C VAL A 2 -0.71 20.60 12.28
N THR A 3 -1.12 20.27 13.49
CA THR A 3 -0.31 20.48 14.68
C THR A 3 0.71 19.36 14.80
N VAL A 4 1.98 19.70 14.81
CA VAL A 4 3.09 18.76 14.94
C VAL A 4 3.74 18.97 16.30
N THR A 5 3.91 17.88 17.03
CA THR A 5 4.70 17.86 18.27
C THR A 5 6.08 17.31 17.95
N TYR A 6 7.12 18.04 18.28
CA TYR A 6 8.51 17.63 18.08
C TYR A 6 9.29 17.76 19.38
N GLU A 7 10.37 17.00 19.50
CA GLU A 7 11.28 17.04 20.63
C GLU A 7 12.61 17.65 20.19
N ARG A 8 13.12 18.62 20.95
CA ARG A 8 14.41 19.26 20.76
C ARG A 8 15.06 19.45 22.12
N ASP A 9 16.29 18.98 22.25
CA ASP A 9 17.07 19.05 23.48
C ASP A 9 16.39 18.45 24.73
N GLY A 10 15.57 17.40 24.51
CA GLY A 10 14.82 16.73 25.57
C GLY A 10 13.51 17.40 25.96
N GLU A 11 13.16 18.53 25.38
CA GLU A 11 11.90 19.24 25.61
C GLU A 11 10.95 19.07 24.42
N ARG A 12 9.64 19.02 24.72
CA ARG A 12 8.59 18.87 23.71
C ARG A 12 7.98 20.21 23.35
N TYR A 13 7.94 20.47 22.04
CA TYR A 13 7.36 21.66 21.45
C TYR A 13 6.22 21.30 20.53
N GLN A 14 5.27 22.22 20.37
CA GLN A 14 4.21 22.11 19.39
C GLN A 14 4.28 23.28 18.41
N THR A 15 4.07 22.98 17.15
CA THR A 15 3.96 24.00 16.09
C THR A 15 2.84 23.60 15.11
N VAL A 16 2.27 24.62 14.48
CA VAL A 16 1.27 24.40 13.43
C VAL A 16 1.94 24.54 12.07
N LEU A 17 1.91 23.47 11.30
CA LEU A 17 2.41 23.46 9.93
C LEU A 17 1.25 23.67 8.96
N THR A 18 1.39 24.66 8.09
CA THR A 18 0.46 24.90 6.99
C THR A 18 1.14 24.47 5.69
N PRO A 19 0.51 23.60 4.88
CA PRO A 19 1.11 23.19 3.62
C PRO A 19 1.22 24.38 2.67
N LYS A 20 2.35 24.49 1.94
CA LYS A 20 2.57 25.46 0.87
C LYS A 20 2.51 24.75 -0.47
N TYR A 21 1.90 25.40 -1.45
CA TYR A 21 1.90 24.87 -2.81
C TYR A 21 3.32 24.96 -3.39
N ASN A 22 3.77 23.86 -3.95
CA ASN A 22 5.06 23.79 -4.63
C ASN A 22 4.78 23.70 -6.15
N GLU A 23 5.24 24.74 -6.88
CA GLU A 23 5.00 24.84 -8.32
C GLU A 23 5.76 23.77 -9.13
N GLU A 24 6.92 23.35 -8.66
CA GLU A 24 7.76 22.34 -9.32
C GLU A 24 7.10 20.94 -9.32
N TYR A 25 6.46 20.60 -8.20
CA TYR A 25 5.81 19.28 -8.04
C TYR A 25 4.30 19.31 -8.26
N GLY A 26 3.68 20.49 -8.38
CA GLY A 26 2.26 20.65 -8.65
C GLY A 26 1.32 20.26 -7.48
N TYR A 27 1.83 20.15 -6.23
CA TYR A 27 1.03 19.81 -5.05
C TYR A 27 1.48 20.54 -3.79
N TYR A 28 0.62 20.48 -2.76
CA TYR A 28 0.89 21.13 -1.46
C TYR A 28 1.84 20.27 -0.62
N MET A 29 2.90 20.88 -0.10
CA MET A 29 3.92 20.26 0.75
C MET A 29 4.05 20.97 2.09
N TYR A 30 4.37 20.22 3.14
CA TYR A 30 4.67 20.78 4.46
C TYR A 30 6.11 21.32 4.59
N GLY A 31 6.99 21.07 3.61
CA GLY A 31 8.33 21.63 3.56
C GLY A 31 9.32 21.08 4.59
N PHE A 32 9.02 19.95 5.22
CA PHE A 32 9.99 19.23 6.05
C PHE A 32 10.35 17.89 5.43
N GLN A 33 11.60 17.53 5.56
CA GLN A 33 12.10 16.24 5.11
C GLN A 33 12.50 15.42 6.33
N GLY A 34 11.98 14.20 6.42
CA GLY A 34 12.36 13.28 7.48
C GLY A 34 13.85 12.93 7.35
N SER A 35 14.59 13.04 8.45
CA SER A 35 15.97 12.58 8.48
C SER A 35 15.99 11.07 8.61
N ALA A 36 16.56 10.36 7.64
CA ALA A 36 16.80 8.92 7.69
C ALA A 36 18.07 8.61 8.53
N GLN A 37 18.22 9.23 9.70
CA GLN A 37 19.31 8.86 10.59
C GLN A 37 19.14 7.43 11.10
N LYS A 38 20.06 6.56 10.71
CA LYS A 38 20.14 5.21 11.23
C LYS A 38 20.66 5.23 12.66
N THR A 39 19.83 4.95 13.64
CA THR A 39 20.22 4.78 15.03
C THR A 39 20.42 3.29 15.31
N LYS A 40 21.47 2.95 16.08
CA LYS A 40 21.66 1.58 16.56
C LYS A 40 20.61 1.29 17.63
N GLY A 41 19.71 0.34 17.35
CA GLY A 41 18.70 -0.13 18.29
C GLY A 41 19.07 -1.48 18.91
N SER A 42 18.49 -1.80 20.07
CA SER A 42 18.52 -3.15 20.60
C SER A 42 17.65 -4.07 19.75
N VAL A 43 17.85 -5.40 19.83
CA VAL A 43 17.03 -6.38 19.11
C VAL A 43 15.53 -6.20 19.40
N LEU A 44 15.17 -5.97 20.66
CA LEU A 44 13.79 -5.74 21.07
C LEU A 44 13.21 -4.44 20.49
N SER A 45 14.01 -3.38 20.46
CA SER A 45 13.65 -2.12 19.81
C SER A 45 13.41 -2.32 18.32
N ASN A 46 14.30 -3.03 17.64
CA ASN A 46 14.15 -3.31 16.21
C ASN A 46 12.89 -4.14 15.92
N LEU A 47 12.58 -5.16 16.70
CA LEU A 47 11.35 -5.94 16.57
C LEU A 47 10.11 -5.04 16.74
N LYS A 48 10.10 -4.16 17.74
CA LYS A 48 9.01 -3.21 17.96
C LYS A 48 8.80 -2.29 16.75
N TYR A 49 9.87 -1.73 16.20
CA TYR A 49 9.78 -0.86 15.03
C TYR A 49 9.37 -1.64 13.77
N SER A 50 9.78 -2.89 13.61
CA SER A 50 9.33 -3.74 12.51
C SER A 50 7.81 -3.98 12.52
N VAL A 51 7.21 -4.15 13.71
CA VAL A 51 5.75 -4.25 13.85
C VAL A 51 5.08 -2.94 13.44
N TYR A 52 5.62 -1.80 13.87
CA TYR A 52 5.09 -0.49 13.47
C TYR A 52 5.20 -0.23 11.98
N GLU A 53 6.26 -0.72 11.33
CA GLU A 53 6.43 -0.61 9.88
C GLU A 53 5.34 -1.39 9.14
N VAL A 54 5.04 -2.62 9.56
CA VAL A 54 3.95 -3.41 8.99
C VAL A 54 2.59 -2.72 9.21
N GLU A 55 2.33 -2.24 10.44
CA GLU A 55 1.11 -1.49 10.75
C GLU A 55 0.97 -0.23 9.89
N TYR A 56 2.06 0.50 9.68
CA TYR A 56 2.09 1.68 8.82
C TYR A 56 1.65 1.32 7.39
N TRP A 57 2.22 0.29 6.78
CA TRP A 57 1.87 -0.13 5.43
C TRP A 57 0.43 -0.62 5.31
N ILE A 58 -0.08 -1.33 6.32
CA ILE A 58 -1.50 -1.73 6.37
C ILE A 58 -2.41 -0.48 6.38
N ARG A 59 -2.10 0.52 7.22
CA ARG A 59 -2.86 1.77 7.29
C ARG A 59 -2.81 2.55 5.98
N VAL A 60 -1.62 2.70 5.39
CA VAL A 60 -1.44 3.37 4.09
C VAL A 60 -2.26 2.69 3.01
N THR A 61 -2.27 1.35 2.96
CA THR A 61 -3.07 0.58 1.99
C THR A 61 -4.57 0.85 2.19
N ILE A 62 -5.06 0.80 3.43
CA ILE A 62 -6.47 1.06 3.74
C ILE A 62 -6.85 2.50 3.35
N ASP A 63 -6.01 3.48 3.63
CA ASP A 63 -6.30 4.89 3.33
C ASP A 63 -6.22 5.17 1.83
N SER A 64 -5.34 4.48 1.09
CA SER A 64 -5.29 4.50 -0.37
C SER A 64 -6.59 3.94 -0.98
N LEU A 65 -7.08 2.81 -0.45
CA LEU A 65 -8.36 2.23 -0.88
C LEU A 65 -9.55 3.17 -0.60
N LYS A 66 -9.59 3.80 0.58
CA LYS A 66 -10.62 4.81 0.89
C LYS A 66 -10.57 6.00 -0.08
N SER A 67 -9.36 6.43 -0.43
CA SER A 67 -9.15 7.55 -1.36
C SER A 67 -9.59 7.19 -2.79
N LEU A 68 -9.35 5.95 -3.20
CA LEU A 68 -9.82 5.42 -4.48
C LEU A 68 -11.36 5.35 -4.53
N VAL A 69 -11.98 4.76 -3.51
CA VAL A 69 -13.45 4.68 -3.41
C VAL A 69 -14.08 6.07 -3.27
N GLY A 70 -13.40 6.99 -2.59
CA GLY A 70 -13.82 8.38 -2.46
C GLY A 70 -13.60 9.24 -3.71
N GLY A 71 -13.09 8.66 -4.82
CA GLY A 71 -12.85 9.38 -6.08
C GLY A 71 -11.75 10.44 -6.02
N LYS A 72 -10.89 10.41 -4.98
CA LYS A 72 -9.77 11.34 -4.82
C LYS A 72 -8.56 10.95 -5.66
N VAL A 73 -8.49 9.69 -6.07
CA VAL A 73 -7.42 9.11 -6.89
C VAL A 73 -8.07 8.48 -8.11
N SER A 74 -7.49 8.69 -9.27
CA SER A 74 -7.98 8.11 -10.51
C SER A 74 -7.56 6.64 -10.63
N VAL A 75 -8.41 5.82 -11.24
CA VAL A 75 -8.06 4.43 -11.59
C VAL A 75 -6.86 4.41 -12.56
N ASN A 76 -6.68 5.47 -13.35
CA ASN A 76 -5.53 5.60 -14.23
C ASN A 76 -4.20 5.79 -13.48
N ASP A 77 -4.24 6.23 -12.21
CA ASP A 77 -3.05 6.38 -11.37
C ASP A 77 -2.61 5.05 -10.73
N MET A 78 -3.44 4.01 -10.84
CA MET A 78 -3.08 2.68 -10.36
C MET A 78 -1.96 2.10 -11.20
N SER A 79 -0.99 1.47 -10.53
CA SER A 79 0.05 0.68 -11.17
C SER A 79 -0.44 -0.75 -11.33
N GLY A 80 -0.33 -1.26 -12.54
CA GLY A 80 -0.54 -2.67 -12.84
C GLY A 80 0.76 -3.48 -12.71
N PRO A 81 0.78 -4.71 -13.23
CA PRO A 81 1.93 -5.60 -13.12
C PRO A 81 3.22 -5.01 -13.68
N VAL A 82 3.13 -4.27 -14.79
CA VAL A 82 4.30 -3.64 -15.43
C VAL A 82 4.83 -2.48 -14.60
N GLY A 83 3.93 -1.65 -14.06
CA GLY A 83 4.30 -0.55 -13.16
C GLY A 83 4.98 -1.04 -11.88
N ILE A 84 4.55 -2.19 -11.32
CA ILE A 84 5.21 -2.81 -10.16
C ILE A 84 6.63 -3.27 -10.53
N VAL A 85 6.82 -3.91 -11.68
CA VAL A 85 8.14 -4.35 -12.14
C VAL A 85 9.08 -3.15 -12.34
N ASN A 86 8.59 -2.08 -12.96
CA ASN A 86 9.37 -0.84 -13.13
C ASN A 86 9.75 -0.23 -11.78
N MET A 87 8.81 -0.12 -10.84
CA MET A 87 9.08 0.37 -9.48
C MET A 87 10.19 -0.42 -8.79
N ILE A 88 10.18 -1.76 -8.93
CA ILE A 88 11.23 -2.62 -8.37
C ILE A 88 12.57 -2.35 -9.08
N GLY A 89 12.56 -2.23 -10.42
CA GLY A 89 13.74 -1.93 -11.23
C GLY A 89 14.38 -0.59 -10.85
N ASP A 90 13.59 0.47 -10.82
CA ASP A 90 14.04 1.82 -10.44
C ASP A 90 14.62 1.84 -9.02
N SER A 91 13.96 1.16 -8.09
CA SER A 91 14.42 1.05 -6.71
C SER A 91 15.73 0.27 -6.60
N TYR A 92 15.92 -0.75 -7.43
CA TYR A 92 17.16 -1.50 -7.51
C TYR A 92 18.29 -0.61 -8.05
N GLU A 93 18.09 0.06 -9.20
CA GLU A 93 19.10 0.93 -9.81
C GLU A 93 19.52 2.06 -8.88
N GLN A 94 18.57 2.71 -8.22
CA GLN A 94 18.87 3.75 -7.23
C GLN A 94 19.69 3.21 -6.05
N SER A 95 19.39 2.01 -5.57
CA SER A 95 20.07 1.44 -4.42
C SER A 95 21.47 0.88 -4.72
N VAL A 96 21.72 0.44 -5.95
CA VAL A 96 23.05 -0.06 -6.38
C VAL A 96 24.14 0.99 -6.19
N THR A 97 23.84 2.26 -6.41
CA THR A 97 24.81 3.36 -6.23
C THR A 97 25.30 3.49 -4.78
N TYR A 98 24.51 3.00 -3.82
CA TYR A 98 24.83 3.03 -2.38
C TYR A 98 25.42 1.70 -1.86
N GLY A 99 25.59 0.70 -2.74
CA GLY A 99 26.19 -0.58 -2.45
C GLY A 99 25.19 -1.71 -2.18
N TYR A 100 25.65 -2.97 -2.29
CA TYR A 100 24.80 -4.17 -2.21
C TYR A 100 24.01 -4.32 -0.91
N TYR A 101 24.52 -3.82 0.20
CA TYR A 101 23.78 -3.81 1.47
C TYR A 101 22.51 -2.96 1.38
N MET A 102 22.58 -1.82 0.70
CA MET A 102 21.42 -0.96 0.49
C MET A 102 20.42 -1.60 -0.47
N VAL A 103 20.90 -2.28 -1.51
CA VAL A 103 20.03 -3.08 -2.40
C VAL A 103 19.25 -4.11 -1.60
N PHE A 104 19.93 -4.87 -0.72
CA PHE A 104 19.28 -5.88 0.11
C PHE A 104 18.19 -5.27 1.01
N LEU A 105 18.49 -4.16 1.69
CA LEU A 105 17.51 -3.48 2.53
C LEU A 105 16.33 -2.95 1.73
N GLN A 106 16.57 -2.37 0.55
CA GLN A 106 15.53 -1.84 -0.31
C GLN A 106 14.61 -2.95 -0.84
N MET A 107 15.17 -4.09 -1.22
CA MET A 107 14.37 -5.24 -1.65
C MET A 107 13.53 -5.82 -0.51
N LEU A 108 14.06 -5.88 0.71
CA LEU A 108 13.28 -6.25 1.89
C LEU A 108 12.12 -5.28 2.14
N TYR A 109 12.37 -3.99 2.04
CA TYR A 109 11.36 -2.96 2.22
C TYR A 109 10.22 -3.09 1.21
N ILE A 110 10.55 -3.28 -0.07
CA ILE A 110 9.56 -3.54 -1.13
C ILE A 110 8.78 -4.82 -0.86
N THR A 111 9.46 -5.87 -0.37
CA THR A 111 8.79 -7.13 -0.02
C THR A 111 7.76 -6.94 1.09
N ILE A 112 8.09 -6.19 2.13
CA ILE A 112 7.16 -5.85 3.23
C ILE A 112 5.98 -5.06 2.68
N PHE A 113 6.24 -4.02 1.88
CA PHE A 113 5.22 -3.20 1.24
C PHE A 113 4.26 -4.03 0.39
N LEU A 114 4.77 -4.85 -0.53
CA LEU A 114 3.94 -5.67 -1.41
C LEU A 114 3.16 -6.73 -0.62
N SER A 115 3.79 -7.35 0.40
CA SER A 115 3.13 -8.35 1.24
C SER A 115 1.99 -7.75 2.07
N ALA A 116 2.19 -6.56 2.63
CA ALA A 116 1.15 -5.85 3.37
C ALA A 116 -0.02 -5.46 2.47
N ASN A 117 0.26 -4.92 1.27
CA ASN A 117 -0.76 -4.61 0.28
C ASN A 117 -1.55 -5.86 -0.13
N LEU A 118 -0.86 -6.94 -0.48
CA LEU A 118 -1.50 -8.20 -0.88
C LEU A 118 -2.37 -8.77 0.25
N GLY A 119 -1.88 -8.73 1.49
CA GLY A 119 -2.64 -9.18 2.67
C GLY A 119 -3.93 -8.39 2.88
N VAL A 120 -3.85 -7.05 2.82
CA VAL A 120 -5.03 -6.18 2.96
C VAL A 120 -6.00 -6.40 1.80
N MET A 121 -5.50 -6.46 0.55
CA MET A 121 -6.33 -6.70 -0.63
C MET A 121 -7.07 -8.04 -0.54
N ASN A 122 -6.38 -9.10 -0.12
CA ASN A 122 -7.00 -10.42 0.03
C ASN A 122 -8.08 -10.49 1.11
N LEU A 123 -8.02 -9.61 2.13
CA LEU A 123 -9.05 -9.52 3.16
C LEU A 123 -10.28 -8.69 2.74
N LEU A 124 -10.25 -8.04 1.58
CA LEU A 124 -11.42 -7.30 1.09
C LEU A 124 -12.60 -8.26 0.84
N PRO A 125 -13.84 -7.85 1.16
CA PRO A 125 -15.04 -8.65 0.96
C PRO A 125 -15.43 -8.71 -0.54
N LEU A 126 -14.47 -9.06 -1.39
CA LEU A 126 -14.65 -9.17 -2.82
C LEU A 126 -14.68 -10.64 -3.25
N PRO A 127 -15.55 -11.03 -4.18
CA PRO A 127 -15.51 -12.36 -4.76
C PRO A 127 -14.13 -12.65 -5.37
N ALA A 128 -13.73 -13.93 -5.36
CA ALA A 128 -12.42 -14.44 -5.77
C ALA A 128 -11.26 -14.20 -4.78
N LEU A 129 -11.43 -13.35 -3.76
CA LEU A 129 -10.46 -13.14 -2.70
C LEU A 129 -10.85 -13.91 -1.43
N ASP A 130 -9.89 -14.09 -0.51
CA ASP A 130 -10.13 -14.82 0.74
C ASP A 130 -11.18 -14.12 1.64
N GLY A 131 -11.19 -12.77 1.65
CA GLY A 131 -12.22 -12.00 2.33
C GLY A 131 -13.62 -12.23 1.79
N GLY A 132 -13.78 -12.52 0.50
CA GLY A 132 -15.05 -12.94 -0.09
C GLY A 132 -15.52 -14.29 0.47
N ARG A 133 -14.62 -15.28 0.58
CA ARG A 133 -14.93 -16.57 1.22
C ARG A 133 -15.29 -16.43 2.68
N LEU A 134 -14.54 -15.60 3.41
CA LEU A 134 -14.85 -15.29 4.81
C LEU A 134 -16.25 -14.70 4.96
N LEU A 135 -16.66 -13.83 4.04
CA LEU A 135 -18.00 -13.25 4.02
C LEU A 135 -19.09 -14.34 3.85
N PHE A 136 -18.90 -15.31 2.94
CA PHE A 136 -19.80 -16.43 2.80
C PHE A 136 -19.88 -17.27 4.09
N LEU A 137 -18.76 -17.57 4.74
CA LEU A 137 -18.72 -18.27 6.02
C LEU A 137 -19.47 -17.53 7.13
N ILE A 138 -19.31 -16.20 7.22
CA ILE A 138 -20.07 -15.38 8.17
C ILE A 138 -21.57 -15.46 7.89
N VAL A 139 -21.98 -15.38 6.64
CA VAL A 139 -23.39 -15.52 6.24
C VAL A 139 -23.94 -16.91 6.61
N GLU A 140 -23.16 -17.98 6.41
CA GLU A 140 -23.55 -19.34 6.80
C GLU A 140 -23.78 -19.45 8.33
N VAL A 141 -22.87 -18.91 9.12
CA VAL A 141 -23.00 -18.88 10.59
C VAL A 141 -24.25 -18.14 11.03
N ILE A 142 -24.53 -16.96 10.45
CA ILE A 142 -25.71 -16.17 10.80
C ILE A 142 -27.01 -16.86 10.38
N ARG A 143 -27.02 -17.51 9.21
CA ARG A 143 -28.20 -18.21 8.67
C ARG A 143 -28.43 -19.62 9.25
N GLY A 144 -27.42 -20.19 9.89
CA GLY A 144 -27.43 -21.58 10.36
C GLY A 144 -27.55 -22.64 9.25
N LYS A 145 -27.32 -22.25 8.00
CA LYS A 145 -27.39 -23.12 6.81
C LYS A 145 -26.29 -22.76 5.83
N ARG A 146 -25.69 -23.79 5.23
CA ARG A 146 -24.68 -23.61 4.18
C ARG A 146 -25.25 -22.88 2.97
N VAL A 147 -24.44 -22.07 2.35
CA VAL A 147 -24.70 -21.50 1.03
C VAL A 147 -24.53 -22.62 0.00
N ASP A 148 -25.34 -22.60 -1.05
CA ASP A 148 -25.23 -23.53 -2.15
C ASP A 148 -23.85 -23.39 -2.82
N PRO A 149 -23.04 -24.47 -2.88
CA PRO A 149 -21.69 -24.41 -3.44
C PRO A 149 -21.64 -23.92 -4.89
N ASP A 150 -22.66 -24.23 -5.68
CA ASP A 150 -22.72 -23.80 -7.10
C ASP A 150 -22.92 -22.28 -7.19
N LYS A 151 -23.70 -21.70 -6.30
CA LYS A 151 -23.91 -20.25 -6.22
C LYS A 151 -22.66 -19.53 -5.71
N GLU A 152 -22.02 -20.05 -4.67
CA GLU A 152 -20.76 -19.53 -4.17
C GLU A 152 -19.69 -19.57 -5.28
N GLY A 153 -19.55 -20.73 -5.97
CA GLY A 153 -18.64 -20.91 -7.08
C GLY A 153 -18.89 -19.93 -8.23
N MET A 154 -20.17 -19.71 -8.59
CA MET A 154 -20.53 -18.74 -9.63
C MET A 154 -20.15 -17.31 -9.26
N VAL A 155 -20.40 -16.89 -8.02
CA VAL A 155 -20.05 -15.55 -7.53
C VAL A 155 -18.53 -15.35 -7.54
N HIS A 156 -17.77 -16.36 -7.09
CA HIS A 156 -16.31 -16.32 -7.15
C HIS A 156 -15.79 -16.29 -8.59
N PHE A 157 -16.39 -17.05 -9.50
CA PHE A 157 -16.03 -17.04 -10.92
C PHE A 157 -16.23 -15.65 -11.56
N ILE A 158 -17.40 -15.04 -11.32
CA ILE A 158 -17.68 -13.68 -11.81
C ILE A 158 -16.65 -12.67 -11.24
N GLY A 159 -16.37 -12.76 -9.94
CA GLY A 159 -15.36 -11.91 -9.31
C GLY A 159 -13.97 -12.09 -9.92
N MET A 160 -13.57 -13.32 -10.20
CA MET A 160 -12.30 -13.63 -10.88
C MET A 160 -12.25 -13.01 -12.28
N MET A 161 -13.34 -13.08 -13.05
CA MET A 161 -13.41 -12.46 -14.38
C MET A 161 -13.29 -10.94 -14.31
N LEU A 162 -13.91 -10.30 -13.30
CA LEU A 162 -13.78 -8.87 -13.08
C LEU A 162 -12.34 -8.47 -12.69
N LEU A 163 -11.69 -9.27 -11.84
CA LEU A 163 -10.28 -9.03 -11.47
C LEU A 163 -9.34 -9.20 -12.68
N PHE A 164 -9.57 -10.19 -13.53
CA PHE A 164 -8.83 -10.32 -14.80
C PHE A 164 -9.06 -9.13 -15.72
N ALA A 165 -10.30 -8.67 -15.87
CA ALA A 165 -10.58 -7.48 -16.67
C ALA A 165 -9.85 -6.23 -16.13
N LEU A 166 -9.85 -6.04 -14.80
CA LEU A 166 -9.10 -4.95 -14.15
C LEU A 166 -7.58 -5.12 -14.38
N MET A 167 -7.05 -6.33 -14.24
CA MET A 167 -5.63 -6.60 -14.48
C MET A 167 -5.23 -6.27 -15.94
N PHE A 168 -6.03 -6.68 -16.91
CA PHE A 168 -5.78 -6.32 -18.32
C PHE A 168 -5.88 -4.81 -18.54
N PHE A 169 -6.86 -4.16 -17.94
CA PHE A 169 -6.98 -2.70 -18.03
C PHE A 169 -5.75 -1.99 -17.48
N THR A 170 -5.30 -2.34 -16.26
CA THR A 170 -4.10 -1.73 -15.65
C THR A 170 -2.83 -2.07 -16.42
N PHE A 171 -2.72 -3.29 -16.96
CA PHE A 171 -1.60 -3.70 -17.82
C PHE A 171 -1.50 -2.83 -19.08
N PHE A 172 -2.60 -2.62 -19.80
CA PHE A 172 -2.60 -1.74 -20.96
C PHE A 172 -2.34 -0.28 -20.60
N ASN A 173 -2.85 0.18 -19.47
CA ASN A 173 -2.59 1.52 -18.97
C ASN A 173 -1.09 1.73 -18.65
N ASP A 174 -0.45 0.74 -18.02
CA ASP A 174 1.00 0.77 -17.74
C ASP A 174 1.81 0.85 -19.05
N ILE A 175 1.48 0.00 -20.03
CA ILE A 175 2.15 0.03 -21.35
C ILE A 175 1.98 1.40 -22.00
N ARG A 176 0.78 1.97 -21.95
CA ARG A 176 0.54 3.30 -22.51
C ARG A 176 1.39 4.38 -21.83
N LYS A 177 1.59 4.30 -20.49
CA LYS A 177 2.45 5.23 -19.74
C LYS A 177 3.94 5.09 -20.11
N LEU A 178 4.37 3.91 -20.57
CA LEU A 178 5.78 3.68 -20.97
C LEU A 178 6.10 4.25 -22.36
N PHE A 179 5.12 4.31 -23.25
CA PHE A 179 5.31 4.72 -24.64
C PHE A 179 4.70 6.10 -24.98
N GLY A 180 4.01 6.75 -24.06
CA GLY A 180 3.40 8.06 -24.22
C GLY A 180 3.99 9.10 -23.34
#